data_d8d065765ff5f19f97918afada91aed1
#
_entry.id   d8d065765ff5f19f97918afada91aed1
#
_cell.length_a   1.000
_cell.length_b   1.000
_cell.length_c   1.000
_cell.angle_alpha   90.00
_cell.angle_beta   90.00
_cell.angle_gamma   90.00
#
_symmetry.space_group_name_H-M   'P 1'
#
loop_
_entity.id
_entity.type
_entity.pdbx_description
1 polymer ?
#
loop_
_entity_poly.entity_id
_entity_poly.type
_entity_poly.pdbx_seq_one_letter_code
_entity_poly.pdbx_strand_id
1 'polypeptide(L)'
;MGLRKASAYSKKHVMPYTRISRKKGKAFIKVVPPQKIVKFSMGNEQVFREGKFPYHYTVLADENCQIRHNSLEACRQYINKQLETGFAGQYFFRVIPFPHHIQRENKMLTGAGSDRMQTGMQLSFGKSIGKAALVKKGAEIFFVA
;
A
#
# COMPACT_ATOMS: atom_id res chain seq x y z
N MET A 1 -3.78 -10.62 -14.61
CA MET A 1 -2.74 -9.68 -15.08
C MET A 1 -1.62 -9.70 -14.05
N GLY A 2 -0.37 -9.97 -14.48
CA GLY A 2 0.77 -10.06 -13.57
C GLY A 2 1.10 -8.73 -12.89
N LEU A 3 1.66 -8.81 -11.68
CA LEU A 3 2.16 -7.65 -10.96
C LEU A 3 3.46 -7.17 -11.60
N ARG A 4 3.59 -5.87 -11.83
CA ARG A 4 4.84 -5.28 -12.31
C ARG A 4 5.84 -5.14 -11.17
N LYS A 5 7.13 -5.09 -11.52
CA LYS A 5 8.21 -4.80 -10.57
C LYS A 5 7.97 -3.44 -9.88
N ALA A 6 8.37 -3.32 -8.63
CA ALA A 6 8.23 -2.09 -7.85
C ALA A 6 8.90 -0.87 -8.53
N SER A 7 10.01 -1.07 -9.23
CA SER A 7 10.72 -0.03 -9.97
C SER A 7 9.89 0.67 -11.05
N ALA A 8 8.83 0.03 -11.58
CA ALA A 8 7.92 0.65 -12.53
C ALA A 8 7.10 1.81 -11.92
N TYR A 9 7.05 1.91 -10.60
CA TYR A 9 6.34 2.93 -9.83
C TYR A 9 7.28 3.79 -8.98
N SER A 10 8.51 3.93 -9.40
CA SER A 10 9.60 4.57 -8.64
C SER A 10 9.48 6.09 -8.49
N LYS A 11 8.53 6.75 -9.17
CA LYS A 11 8.35 8.20 -8.99
C LYS A 11 7.92 8.51 -7.56
N LYS A 12 8.74 9.32 -6.88
CA LYS A 12 8.43 9.85 -5.57
C LYS A 12 7.26 10.84 -5.69
N HIS A 13 6.13 10.48 -5.10
CA HIS A 13 5.00 11.38 -4.99
C HIS A 13 4.96 11.97 -3.59
N VAL A 14 4.77 13.28 -3.51
CA VAL A 14 4.60 13.98 -2.22
C VAL A 14 3.15 13.89 -1.77
N MET A 15 2.22 13.92 -2.72
CA MET A 15 0.79 13.87 -2.47
C MET A 15 0.13 12.73 -3.26
N PRO A 16 -0.85 12.02 -2.67
CA PRO A 16 -1.54 10.95 -3.35
C PRO A 16 -2.43 11.47 -4.49
N TYR A 17 -2.46 10.75 -5.59
CA TYR A 17 -3.47 10.93 -6.63
C TYR A 17 -4.75 10.24 -6.18
N THR A 18 -5.81 11.03 -6.00
CA THR A 18 -7.13 10.55 -5.58
C THR A 18 -8.20 10.98 -6.56
N ARG A 19 -9.36 10.30 -6.55
CA ARG A 19 -10.48 10.68 -7.41
C ARG A 19 -11.00 12.10 -7.14
N ILE A 20 -11.03 12.50 -5.88
CA ILE A 20 -11.78 13.70 -5.42
C ILE A 20 -11.03 15.00 -5.76
N SER A 21 -9.72 14.97 -5.85
CA SER A 21 -8.94 16.20 -6.01
C SER A 21 -8.84 16.66 -7.47
N ARG A 22 -9.33 17.84 -7.75
CA ARG A 22 -9.16 18.55 -9.03
C ARG A 22 -7.95 19.49 -9.01
N LYS A 23 -7.25 19.62 -7.88
CA LYS A 23 -6.09 20.52 -7.75
C LYS A 23 -4.93 20.03 -8.62
N LYS A 24 -4.19 20.97 -9.21
CA LYS A 24 -2.93 20.69 -9.90
C LYS A 24 -2.00 19.91 -8.96
N GLY A 25 -1.42 18.81 -9.42
CA GLY A 25 -0.59 17.90 -8.60
C GLY A 25 -1.36 16.73 -7.97
N LYS A 26 -2.70 16.78 -7.89
CA LYS A 26 -3.56 15.67 -7.48
C LYS A 26 -4.42 15.28 -8.66
N ALA A 27 -3.96 14.38 -9.50
CA ALA A 27 -4.68 14.01 -10.71
C ALA A 27 -6.07 13.47 -10.43
N PHE A 28 -7.06 13.95 -11.18
CA PHE A 28 -8.42 13.47 -11.12
C PHE A 28 -8.51 12.07 -11.73
N ILE A 29 -9.02 11.11 -10.97
CA ILE A 29 -9.17 9.71 -11.36
C ILE A 29 -10.65 9.39 -11.46
N LYS A 30 -11.14 9.02 -12.66
CA LYS A 30 -12.55 8.65 -12.86
C LYS A 30 -12.91 7.32 -12.21
N VAL A 31 -12.04 6.32 -12.31
CA VAL A 31 -12.27 4.97 -11.81
C VAL A 31 -11.27 4.67 -10.69
N VAL A 32 -11.80 4.41 -9.50
CA VAL A 32 -11.00 4.03 -8.33
C VAL A 32 -10.96 2.51 -8.25
N PRO A 33 -9.77 1.88 -8.30
CA PRO A 33 -9.65 0.43 -8.20
C PRO A 33 -10.05 -0.05 -6.79
N PRO A 34 -10.54 -1.29 -6.64
CA PRO A 34 -10.87 -1.85 -5.34
C PRO A 34 -9.62 -2.00 -4.47
N GLN A 35 -9.79 -1.83 -3.16
CA GLN A 35 -8.73 -2.02 -2.19
C GLN A 35 -8.53 -3.51 -1.91
N LYS A 36 -7.27 -3.93 -1.79
CA LYS A 36 -6.91 -5.34 -1.50
C LYS A 36 -6.73 -5.62 0.00
N ILE A 37 -6.50 -4.59 0.81
CA ILE A 37 -6.38 -4.76 2.27
C ILE A 37 -7.78 -4.98 2.85
N VAL A 38 -7.96 -6.13 3.50
CA VAL A 38 -9.25 -6.55 4.06
C VAL A 38 -9.46 -5.97 5.45
N LYS A 39 -8.43 -6.00 6.30
CA LYS A 39 -8.48 -5.52 7.67
C LYS A 39 -7.23 -4.72 8.01
N PHE A 40 -7.36 -3.74 8.88
CA PHE A 40 -6.24 -2.92 9.38
C PHE A 40 -5.84 -3.28 10.80
N SER A 41 -6.78 -3.76 11.61
CA SER A 41 -6.54 -4.17 12.99
C SER A 41 -6.92 -5.63 13.18
N MET A 42 -6.07 -6.40 13.84
CA MET A 42 -6.21 -7.82 14.13
C MET A 42 -5.76 -8.12 15.56
N GLY A 43 -6.21 -9.25 16.10
CA GLY A 43 -5.91 -9.65 17.48
C GLY A 43 -6.87 -9.03 18.50
N ASN A 44 -6.42 -8.90 19.76
CA ASN A 44 -7.25 -8.48 20.87
C ASN A 44 -7.12 -6.96 21.13
N GLU A 45 -7.95 -6.18 20.47
CA GLU A 45 -7.99 -4.72 20.60
C GLU A 45 -8.44 -4.27 22.02
N GLN A 46 -9.27 -5.06 22.68
CA GLN A 46 -9.79 -4.75 24.01
C GLN A 46 -8.68 -4.75 25.05
N VAL A 47 -7.87 -5.80 25.08
CA VAL A 47 -6.71 -5.93 25.95
C VAL A 47 -5.66 -4.86 25.68
N PHE A 48 -5.49 -4.49 24.40
CA PHE A 48 -4.61 -3.39 24.01
C PHE A 48 -5.08 -2.05 24.56
N ARG A 49 -6.38 -1.74 24.48
CA ARG A 49 -6.97 -0.51 25.04
C ARG A 49 -6.86 -0.42 26.56
N GLU A 50 -6.87 -1.57 27.23
CA GLU A 50 -6.66 -1.67 28.68
C GLU A 50 -5.18 -1.54 29.10
N GLY A 51 -4.27 -1.44 28.12
CA GLY A 51 -2.83 -1.25 28.40
C GLY A 51 -2.13 -2.49 28.96
N LYS A 52 -2.69 -3.69 28.76
CA LYS A 52 -2.17 -4.92 29.35
C LYS A 52 -1.00 -5.55 28.57
N PHE A 53 -0.68 -5.06 27.38
CA PHE A 53 0.47 -5.52 26.62
C PHE A 53 1.74 -4.77 27.03
N PRO A 54 2.76 -5.45 27.60
CA PRO A 54 3.97 -4.80 28.09
C PRO A 54 4.96 -4.41 26.99
N TYR A 55 4.89 -5.07 25.84
CA TYR A 55 5.85 -4.89 24.75
C TYR A 55 5.18 -4.32 23.51
N HIS A 56 5.82 -3.31 22.91
CA HIS A 56 5.35 -2.70 21.68
C HIS A 56 6.47 -2.70 20.66
N TYR A 57 6.17 -3.16 19.44
CA TYR A 57 7.10 -3.19 18.31
C TYR A 57 6.50 -2.43 17.15
N THR A 58 7.31 -1.57 16.55
CA THR A 58 6.89 -0.79 15.39
C THR A 58 7.90 -0.97 14.26
N VAL A 59 7.40 -1.29 13.07
CA VAL A 59 8.21 -1.33 11.85
C VAL A 59 8.16 0.02 11.18
N LEU A 60 9.31 0.68 11.06
CA LEU A 60 9.47 2.00 10.46
C LEU A 60 9.99 1.90 9.02
N ALA A 61 9.64 2.88 8.19
CA ALA A 61 10.19 3.01 6.86
C ALA A 61 11.58 3.66 6.91
N ASP A 62 12.58 3.02 6.31
CA ASP A 62 13.94 3.57 6.21
C ASP A 62 14.07 4.62 5.09
N GLU A 63 13.21 4.56 4.08
CA GLU A 63 13.23 5.49 2.95
C GLU A 63 11.81 5.96 2.55
N ASN A 64 11.78 7.03 1.74
CA ASN A 64 10.52 7.47 1.14
C ASN A 64 10.11 6.51 0.02
N CYS A 65 8.99 5.82 0.18
CA CYS A 65 8.55 4.79 -0.77
C CYS A 65 7.04 4.79 -1.01
N GLN A 66 6.63 4.09 -2.06
CA GLN A 66 5.24 3.70 -2.28
C GLN A 66 5.11 2.20 -1.97
N ILE A 67 4.20 1.86 -1.09
CA ILE A 67 3.88 0.46 -0.78
C ILE A 67 2.54 0.12 -1.40
N ARG A 68 2.51 -0.84 -2.31
CA ARG A 68 1.28 -1.28 -2.96
C ARG A 68 0.36 -2.00 -1.98
N HIS A 69 -0.95 -1.84 -2.16
CA HIS A 69 -1.94 -2.51 -1.33
C HIS A 69 -1.79 -4.05 -1.32
N ASN A 70 -1.33 -4.63 -2.44
CA ASN A 70 -1.07 -6.07 -2.51
C ASN A 70 0.08 -6.51 -1.59
N SER A 71 1.14 -5.71 -1.53
CA SER A 71 2.29 -5.99 -0.65
C SER A 71 1.92 -5.84 0.81
N LEU A 72 1.18 -4.79 1.16
CA LEU A 72 0.66 -4.60 2.52
C LEU A 72 -0.24 -5.77 2.95
N GLU A 73 -1.12 -6.23 2.06
CA GLU A 73 -1.99 -7.37 2.36
C GLU A 73 -1.22 -8.68 2.53
N ALA A 74 -0.24 -8.95 1.67
CA ALA A 74 0.61 -10.14 1.79
C ALA A 74 1.40 -10.14 3.10
N CYS A 75 2.01 -9.02 3.46
CA CYS A 75 2.70 -8.87 4.75
C CYS A 75 1.73 -9.02 5.92
N ARG A 76 0.55 -8.39 5.85
CA ARG A 76 -0.47 -8.52 6.88
C ARG A 76 -0.86 -9.97 7.13
N GLN A 77 -1.15 -10.72 6.06
CA GLN A 77 -1.54 -12.13 6.17
C GLN A 77 -0.42 -12.98 6.78
N TYR A 78 0.81 -12.77 6.33
CA TYR A 78 1.96 -13.51 6.83
C TYR A 78 2.22 -13.24 8.31
N ILE A 79 2.31 -11.95 8.69
CA ILE A 79 2.55 -11.55 10.08
C ILE A 79 1.41 -12.07 10.98
N ASN A 80 0.16 -11.85 10.58
CA ASN A 80 -0.98 -12.31 11.38
C ASN A 80 -0.97 -13.84 11.57
N LYS A 81 -0.62 -14.61 10.54
CA LYS A 81 -0.50 -16.07 10.64
C LYS A 81 0.57 -16.47 11.65
N GLN A 82 1.73 -15.81 11.65
CA GLN A 82 2.81 -16.12 12.60
C GLN A 82 2.40 -15.76 14.04
N LEU A 83 1.79 -14.60 14.24
CA LEU A 83 1.32 -14.19 15.55
C LEU A 83 0.21 -15.10 16.09
N GLU A 84 -0.73 -15.50 15.23
CA GLU A 84 -1.81 -16.42 15.63
C GLU A 84 -1.28 -17.80 16.00
N THR A 85 -0.24 -18.29 15.31
CA THR A 85 0.38 -19.58 15.60
C THR A 85 1.17 -19.54 16.91
N GLY A 86 1.88 -18.42 17.19
CA GLY A 86 2.74 -18.31 18.37
C GLY A 86 2.05 -17.77 19.62
N PHE A 87 1.09 -16.87 19.46
CA PHE A 87 0.52 -16.07 20.55
C PHE A 87 -1.00 -15.91 20.41
N ALA A 88 -1.72 -16.99 20.13
CA ALA A 88 -3.16 -16.96 19.89
C ALA A 88 -3.93 -16.13 20.94
N GLY A 89 -4.58 -15.05 20.49
CA GLY A 89 -5.38 -14.16 21.34
C GLY A 89 -4.60 -13.24 22.29
N GLN A 90 -3.26 -13.34 22.33
CA GLN A 90 -2.38 -12.56 23.22
C GLN A 90 -1.56 -11.52 22.46
N TYR A 91 -2.07 -11.00 21.36
CA TYR A 91 -1.43 -9.96 20.56
C TYR A 91 -2.44 -8.96 20.03
N PHE A 92 -1.94 -7.79 19.67
CA PHE A 92 -2.63 -6.81 18.84
C PHE A 92 -1.74 -6.39 17.70
N PHE A 93 -2.24 -6.48 16.46
CA PHE A 93 -1.51 -6.12 15.27
C PHE A 93 -2.28 -5.12 14.42
N ARG A 94 -1.60 -4.06 13.99
CA ARG A 94 -2.21 -2.99 13.19
C ARG A 94 -1.36 -2.62 11.99
N VAL A 95 -2.02 -2.48 10.83
CA VAL A 95 -1.45 -1.87 9.62
C VAL A 95 -1.76 -0.39 9.65
N ILE A 96 -0.75 0.47 9.69
CA ILE A 96 -0.93 1.91 9.88
C ILE A 96 -1.21 2.65 8.57
N PRO A 97 -0.41 2.46 7.48
CA PRO A 97 -0.58 3.24 6.27
C PRO A 97 -1.83 2.81 5.48
N PHE A 98 -2.66 3.79 5.14
CA PHE A 98 -3.80 3.57 4.26
C PHE A 98 -3.40 3.86 2.79
N PRO A 99 -3.70 2.98 1.83
CA PRO A 99 -3.35 3.17 0.43
C PRO A 99 -4.32 4.15 -0.26
N HIS A 100 -4.04 5.43 -0.16
CA HIS A 100 -4.82 6.50 -0.81
C HIS A 100 -4.41 6.76 -2.25
N HIS A 101 -3.12 6.55 -2.56
CA HIS A 101 -2.60 6.86 -3.88
C HIS A 101 -3.08 5.84 -4.92
N ILE A 102 -3.64 6.35 -6.04
CA ILE A 102 -4.07 5.51 -7.14
C ILE A 102 -2.95 5.42 -8.17
N GLN A 103 -2.43 4.22 -8.34
CA GLN A 103 -1.43 3.93 -9.35
C GLN A 103 -2.10 3.78 -10.71
N ARG A 104 -1.52 4.44 -11.71
CA ARG A 104 -1.97 4.38 -13.10
C ARG A 104 -0.88 3.77 -13.96
N GLU A 105 -1.27 3.08 -14.99
CA GLU A 105 -0.38 2.47 -15.95
C GLU A 105 -0.81 2.79 -17.38
N ASN A 106 0.13 3.24 -18.20
CA ASN A 106 -0.03 3.24 -19.65
C ASN A 106 0.41 1.88 -20.17
N LYS A 107 -0.55 1.05 -20.56
CA LYS A 107 -0.26 -0.28 -21.06
C LYS A 107 0.30 -0.21 -22.47
N MET A 108 1.32 -1.03 -22.70
CA MET A 108 1.73 -1.35 -24.06
C MET A 108 0.62 -2.12 -24.79
N LEU A 109 0.46 -1.83 -26.06
CA LEU A 109 -0.31 -2.67 -26.94
C LEU A 109 0.43 -4.00 -27.12
N THR A 110 -0.30 -5.10 -27.00
CA THR A 110 0.19 -6.42 -27.36
C THR A 110 -0.01 -6.60 -28.86
N GLY A 111 1.08 -6.67 -29.63
CA GLY A 111 1.03 -6.82 -31.08
C GLY A 111 2.25 -6.28 -31.80
N ALA A 112 2.24 -6.31 -33.14
CA ALA A 112 3.31 -5.76 -33.96
C ALA A 112 3.52 -4.26 -33.63
N GLY A 113 4.76 -3.88 -33.30
CA GLY A 113 5.09 -2.52 -32.88
C GLY A 113 5.00 -2.23 -31.39
N SER A 114 4.72 -3.22 -30.54
CA SER A 114 4.64 -3.08 -29.09
C SER A 114 5.96 -2.67 -28.44
N ASP A 115 7.07 -2.96 -29.06
CA ASP A 115 8.44 -2.59 -28.68
C ASP A 115 8.71 -1.09 -28.77
N ARG A 116 7.92 -0.36 -29.55
CA ARG A 116 8.03 1.10 -29.71
C ARG A 116 7.26 1.89 -28.67
N MET A 117 6.47 1.23 -27.85
CA MET A 117 5.65 1.89 -26.82
C MET A 117 6.27 1.75 -25.43
N GLN A 118 6.28 2.88 -24.70
CA GLN A 118 6.82 2.92 -23.36
C GLN A 118 5.97 2.14 -22.36
N THR A 119 6.65 1.35 -21.55
CA THR A 119 6.07 0.70 -20.37
C THR A 119 6.16 1.63 -19.19
N GLY A 120 5.03 1.93 -18.55
CA GLY A 120 4.99 2.76 -17.35
C GLY A 120 4.40 4.14 -17.56
N MET A 121 4.57 5.01 -16.57
CA MET A 121 3.99 6.34 -16.55
C MET A 121 5.08 7.41 -16.44
N GLN A 122 5.31 8.16 -17.50
CA GLN A 122 6.07 9.41 -17.43
C GLN A 122 5.19 10.58 -16.96
N LEU A 123 3.95 10.63 -17.41
CA LEU A 123 2.96 11.67 -17.13
C LEU A 123 1.69 11.08 -16.52
N SER A 124 0.72 11.95 -16.28
CA SER A 124 -0.57 11.61 -15.63
C SER A 124 -1.52 10.74 -16.46
N PHE A 125 -1.11 10.30 -17.65
CA PHE A 125 -1.92 9.49 -18.55
C PHE A 125 -1.83 8.00 -18.22
N GLY A 126 -2.96 7.30 -18.23
CA GLY A 126 -3.01 5.84 -18.02
C GLY A 126 -4.27 5.39 -17.30
N LYS A 127 -4.48 4.06 -17.29
CA LYS A 127 -5.60 3.43 -16.57
C LYS A 127 -5.22 3.15 -15.12
N SER A 128 -6.15 3.33 -14.18
CA SER A 128 -5.97 2.94 -12.79
C SER A 128 -5.84 1.42 -12.67
N ILE A 129 -4.81 0.97 -11.96
CA ILE A 129 -4.52 -0.46 -11.81
C ILE A 129 -4.56 -0.94 -10.36
N GLY A 130 -4.35 -0.05 -9.40
CA GLY A 130 -4.30 -0.39 -8.00
C GLY A 130 -4.08 0.82 -7.11
N LYS A 131 -3.98 0.56 -5.81
CA LYS A 131 -3.73 1.56 -4.79
C LYS A 131 -2.37 1.34 -4.14
N ALA A 132 -1.79 2.43 -3.64
CA ALA A 132 -0.55 2.40 -2.87
C ALA A 132 -0.60 3.40 -1.71
N ALA A 133 0.12 3.10 -0.66
CA ALA A 133 0.38 4.03 0.42
C ALA A 133 1.69 4.77 0.14
N LEU A 134 1.67 6.09 0.26
CA LEU A 134 2.87 6.92 0.21
C LEU A 134 3.43 7.04 1.62
N VAL A 135 4.58 6.46 1.84
CA VAL A 135 5.24 6.37 3.14
C VAL A 135 6.49 7.22 3.13
N LYS A 136 6.66 8.07 4.13
CA LYS A 136 7.86 8.88 4.34
C LYS A 136 8.87 8.10 5.19
N LYS A 137 10.15 8.44 5.07
CA LYS A 137 11.19 7.94 5.97
C LYS A 137 10.81 8.21 7.43
N GLY A 138 10.94 7.21 8.29
CA GLY A 138 10.57 7.27 9.71
C GLY A 138 9.07 7.07 9.99
N ALA A 139 8.22 6.92 8.96
CA ALA A 139 6.82 6.64 9.20
C ALA A 139 6.58 5.17 9.57
N GLU A 140 5.64 4.96 10.45
CA GLU A 140 5.23 3.64 10.92
C GLU A 140 4.46 2.88 9.84
N ILE A 141 4.79 1.61 9.64
CA ILE A 141 4.13 0.71 8.67
C ILE A 141 3.29 -0.32 9.40
N PHE A 142 3.87 -1.03 10.34
CA PHE A 142 3.20 -2.04 11.14
C PHE A 142 3.46 -1.80 12.61
N PHE A 143 2.44 -2.04 13.41
CA PHE A 143 2.50 -1.98 14.86
C PHE A 143 2.04 -3.32 15.43
N VAL A 144 2.78 -3.86 16.40
CA VAL A 144 2.48 -5.10 17.12
C VAL A 144 2.63 -4.83 18.61
N ALA A 145 1.67 -5.29 19.39
CA ALA A 145 1.70 -5.28 20.85
C ALA A 145 1.34 -6.67 21.39
#